data_e7f59f3dff4739b57d7658444de06fcd
#
_entry.id   e7f59f3dff4739b57d7658444de06fcd
#
_cell.length_a   1.000
_cell.length_b   1.000
_cell.length_c   1.000
_cell.angle_alpha   90.00
_cell.angle_beta   90.00
_cell.angle_gamma   90.00
#
_symmetry.space_group_name_H-M   'P 1'
#
loop_
_entity.id
_entity.type
_entity.pdbx_description
1 polymer ?
#
loop_
_entity_poly.entity_id
_entity_poly.type
_entity_poly.pdbx_seq_one_letter_code
_entity_poly.pdbx_strand_id
1 'polypeptide(L)'
;GLIEDLIKNLKFSSILRILIKHPRRERKSAFIMMYFSSIKKRIGPIVYKGFSKEIVNLEKNLSPDSFLLGEFSHADINLMSCFHRLEEMKLGQILEMPELPKVSNYWQKLKSRESYQKGILDYPDHEEMLNKIFQNGPNPHLDPLKEKIRSLINL
;
A
#
# COMPACT_ATOMS: atom_id res chain seq x y z
N GLY A 1 -2.24 4.82 -10.14
CA GLY A 1 -1.48 3.75 -9.55
C GLY A 1 -1.43 2.49 -10.38
N LEU A 2 -0.72 1.50 -9.85
CA LEU A 2 -0.38 0.24 -10.50
C LEU A 2 -1.57 -0.53 -11.07
N ILE A 3 -2.62 -0.69 -10.26
CA ILE A 3 -3.87 -1.38 -10.70
C ILE A 3 -4.51 -0.60 -11.85
N GLU A 4 -4.43 0.72 -11.83
CA GLU A 4 -4.96 1.58 -12.89
C GLU A 4 -4.16 1.40 -14.19
N ASP A 5 -2.83 1.36 -14.12
CA ASP A 5 -1.98 1.16 -15.29
C ASP A 5 -2.15 -0.26 -15.86
N LEU A 6 -2.31 -1.27 -14.99
CA LEU A 6 -2.66 -2.62 -15.41
C LEU A 6 -4.01 -2.67 -16.14
N ILE A 7 -5.03 -2.00 -15.58
CA ILE A 7 -6.39 -1.97 -16.15
C ILE A 7 -6.41 -1.22 -17.48
N LYS A 8 -5.64 -0.14 -17.63
CA LYS A 8 -5.53 0.62 -18.90
C LYS A 8 -4.90 -0.18 -20.02
N ASN A 9 -3.97 -1.07 -19.68
CA ASN A 9 -3.31 -1.93 -20.64
C ASN A 9 -4.15 -3.16 -21.05
N LEU A 10 -5.29 -3.40 -20.38
CA LEU A 10 -6.20 -4.47 -20.76
C LEU A 10 -7.00 -4.10 -22.03
N LYS A 11 -7.18 -5.10 -22.91
CA LYS A 11 -8.10 -4.94 -24.05
C LYS A 11 -9.52 -4.67 -23.53
N PHE A 12 -10.25 -3.78 -24.21
CA PHE A 12 -11.64 -3.44 -23.86
C PHE A 12 -12.53 -4.67 -23.66
N SER A 13 -12.36 -5.70 -24.48
CA SER A 13 -13.08 -6.99 -24.35
C SER A 13 -12.82 -7.69 -23.02
N SER A 14 -11.60 -7.55 -22.45
CA SER A 14 -11.26 -8.13 -21.15
C SER A 14 -11.92 -7.36 -20.01
N ILE A 15 -11.97 -6.04 -20.12
CA ILE A 15 -12.71 -5.18 -19.17
C ILE A 15 -14.19 -5.53 -19.19
N LEU A 16 -14.79 -5.65 -20.37
CA LEU A 16 -16.20 -6.00 -20.51
C LEU A 16 -16.50 -7.39 -19.88
N ARG A 17 -15.60 -8.36 -20.08
CA ARG A 17 -15.72 -9.70 -19.45
C ARG A 17 -15.64 -9.62 -17.93
N ILE A 18 -14.73 -8.81 -17.38
CA ILE A 18 -14.63 -8.57 -15.92
C ILE A 18 -15.93 -7.94 -15.41
N LEU A 19 -16.43 -6.90 -16.09
CA LEU A 19 -17.66 -6.21 -15.70
C LEU A 19 -18.89 -7.12 -15.69
N ILE A 20 -18.99 -8.05 -16.65
CA ILE A 20 -20.10 -9.00 -16.71
C ILE A 20 -19.96 -10.06 -15.60
N LYS A 21 -18.79 -10.67 -15.47
CA LYS A 21 -18.56 -11.84 -14.59
C LYS A 21 -18.26 -11.51 -13.14
N HIS A 22 -17.92 -10.24 -12.80
CA HIS A 22 -17.53 -9.91 -11.43
C HIS A 22 -18.74 -9.98 -10.48
N PRO A 23 -18.67 -10.74 -9.36
CA PRO A 23 -19.80 -10.96 -8.48
C PRO A 23 -20.22 -9.72 -7.69
N ARG A 24 -19.29 -8.79 -7.40
CA ARG A 24 -19.55 -7.59 -6.58
C ARG A 24 -19.82 -6.37 -7.44
N ARG A 25 -21.03 -5.82 -7.33
CA ARG A 25 -21.48 -4.66 -8.13
C ARG A 25 -20.65 -3.40 -7.87
N GLU A 26 -20.28 -3.13 -6.63
CA GLU A 26 -19.47 -1.98 -6.21
C GLU A 26 -18.09 -1.95 -6.87
N ARG A 27 -17.50 -3.13 -7.15
CA ARG A 27 -16.22 -3.22 -7.84
C ARG A 27 -16.33 -2.95 -9.35
N LYS A 28 -17.49 -3.20 -9.96
CA LYS A 28 -17.71 -2.93 -11.37
C LYS A 28 -17.56 -1.43 -11.68
N SER A 29 -18.16 -0.58 -10.86
CA SER A 29 -18.03 0.88 -11.00
C SER A 29 -16.59 1.35 -10.83
N ALA A 30 -15.85 0.77 -9.88
CA ALA A 30 -14.43 1.07 -9.68
C ALA A 30 -13.58 0.69 -10.92
N PHE A 31 -13.83 -0.47 -11.54
CA PHE A 31 -13.14 -0.88 -12.78
C PHE A 31 -13.42 0.07 -13.94
N ILE A 32 -14.69 0.47 -14.14
CA ILE A 32 -15.07 1.44 -15.17
C ILE A 32 -14.35 2.76 -14.94
N MET A 33 -14.41 3.28 -13.73
CA MET A 33 -13.77 4.54 -13.38
C MET A 33 -12.25 4.47 -13.57
N MET A 34 -11.58 3.38 -13.18
CA MET A 34 -10.14 3.19 -13.38
C MET A 34 -9.77 3.13 -14.86
N TYR A 35 -10.58 2.48 -15.68
CA TYR A 35 -10.33 2.36 -17.13
C TYR A 35 -10.40 3.73 -17.84
N PHE A 36 -11.37 4.57 -17.50
CA PHE A 36 -11.55 5.89 -18.11
C PHE A 36 -10.73 7.02 -17.47
N SER A 37 -9.80 6.72 -16.60
CA SER A 37 -8.80 7.69 -16.04
C SER A 37 -9.33 8.91 -15.29
N SER A 38 -10.61 9.02 -15.05
CA SER A 38 -11.19 10.18 -14.34
C SER A 38 -10.84 10.24 -12.86
N ILE A 39 -10.36 9.14 -12.30
CA ILE A 39 -10.14 8.96 -10.87
C ILE A 39 -8.87 9.65 -10.38
N LYS A 40 -7.76 9.63 -11.13
CA LYS A 40 -6.47 10.15 -10.64
C LYS A 40 -6.57 11.59 -10.13
N LYS A 41 -7.26 12.46 -10.86
CA LYS A 41 -7.37 13.89 -10.50
C LYS A 41 -8.29 14.14 -9.30
N ARG A 42 -9.33 13.34 -9.12
CA ARG A 42 -10.33 13.55 -8.06
C ARG A 42 -10.05 12.79 -6.77
N ILE A 43 -9.60 11.56 -6.88
CA ILE A 43 -9.40 10.66 -5.72
C ILE A 43 -7.96 10.73 -5.18
N GLY A 44 -6.97 11.04 -6.02
CA GLY A 44 -5.57 11.12 -5.60
C GLY A 44 -5.35 11.96 -4.33
N PRO A 45 -5.82 13.22 -4.28
CA PRO A 45 -5.66 14.05 -3.09
C PRO A 45 -6.35 13.49 -1.84
N ILE A 46 -7.51 12.84 -2.01
CA ILE A 46 -8.26 12.21 -0.91
C ILE A 46 -7.50 11.01 -0.38
N VAL A 47 -6.98 10.16 -1.28
CA VAL A 47 -6.17 8.99 -0.90
C VAL A 47 -4.89 9.41 -0.21
N TYR A 48 -4.18 10.41 -0.71
CA TYR A 48 -2.97 10.91 -0.06
C TYR A 48 -3.26 11.43 1.34
N LYS A 49 -4.31 12.25 1.49
CA LYS A 49 -4.71 12.78 2.79
C LYS A 49 -5.10 11.67 3.76
N GLY A 50 -5.91 10.70 3.32
CA GLY A 50 -6.34 9.56 4.12
C GLY A 50 -5.17 8.70 4.55
N PHE A 51 -4.36 8.23 3.61
CA PHE A 51 -3.18 7.40 3.89
C PHE A 51 -2.20 8.11 4.83
N SER A 52 -1.83 9.37 4.54
CA SER A 52 -0.89 10.12 5.37
C SER A 52 -1.41 10.33 6.78
N LYS A 53 -2.72 10.60 6.93
CA LYS A 53 -3.37 10.72 8.24
C LYS A 53 -3.26 9.44 9.05
N GLU A 54 -3.52 8.29 8.42
CA GLU A 54 -3.47 6.99 9.12
C GLU A 54 -2.04 6.62 9.54
N ILE A 55 -1.03 6.90 8.71
CA ILE A 55 0.38 6.69 9.09
C ILE A 55 0.79 7.59 10.26
N VAL A 56 0.39 8.87 10.25
CA VAL A 56 0.66 9.78 11.36
C VAL A 56 -0.10 9.38 12.62
N ASN A 57 -1.33 8.93 12.51
CA ASN A 57 -2.08 8.38 13.64
C ASN A 57 -1.41 7.15 14.22
N LEU A 58 -0.91 6.27 13.36
CA LEU A 58 -0.17 5.09 13.80
C LEU A 58 1.09 5.50 14.57
N GLU A 59 1.89 6.45 14.06
CA GLU A 59 3.07 6.97 14.75
C GLU A 59 2.73 7.53 16.14
N LYS A 60 1.63 8.29 16.26
CA LYS A 60 1.18 8.87 17.54
C LYS A 60 0.78 7.81 18.57
N ASN A 61 0.13 6.75 18.12
CA ASN A 61 -0.51 5.75 18.99
C ASN A 61 0.32 4.50 19.24
N LEU A 62 1.36 4.21 18.45
CA LEU A 62 2.24 3.09 18.70
C LEU A 62 3.02 3.29 20.00
N SER A 63 3.05 2.25 20.81
CA SER A 63 3.98 2.14 21.96
C SER A 63 5.31 1.58 21.48
N PRO A 64 6.45 2.09 21.99
CA PRO A 64 7.78 1.78 21.42
C PRO A 64 8.10 0.28 21.30
N ASP A 65 7.74 -0.54 22.29
CA ASP A 65 8.15 -1.95 22.35
C ASP A 65 6.99 -2.94 22.29
N SER A 66 5.78 -2.48 21.92
CA SER A 66 4.60 -3.33 21.85
C SER A 66 4.17 -3.60 20.42
N PHE A 67 3.25 -4.55 20.25
CA PHE A 67 2.43 -4.68 19.05
C PHE A 67 1.19 -3.79 19.17
N LEU A 68 0.38 -3.71 18.13
CA LEU A 68 -0.78 -2.80 18.04
C LEU A 68 -1.72 -2.90 19.25
N LEU A 69 -1.94 -4.10 19.75
CA LEU A 69 -2.81 -4.39 20.88
C LEU A 69 -2.05 -4.95 22.10
N GLY A 70 -0.76 -4.63 22.22
CA GLY A 70 0.11 -5.13 23.27
C GLY A 70 0.82 -6.40 22.85
N GLU A 71 0.10 -7.48 22.60
CA GLU A 71 0.62 -8.75 22.11
C GLU A 71 0.42 -8.88 20.58
N PHE A 72 1.20 -9.76 19.94
CA PHE A 72 1.08 -10.03 18.50
C PHE A 72 -0.27 -10.64 18.15
N SER A 73 -0.97 -10.03 17.22
CA SER A 73 -2.37 -10.33 16.90
C SER A 73 -2.65 -10.31 15.39
N HIS A 74 -3.86 -10.65 15.00
CA HIS A 74 -4.33 -10.51 13.62
C HIS A 74 -4.25 -9.07 13.08
N ALA A 75 -4.32 -8.06 13.95
CA ALA A 75 -4.15 -6.67 13.55
C ALA A 75 -2.74 -6.43 13.00
N ASP A 76 -1.72 -7.00 13.64
CA ASP A 76 -0.33 -6.91 13.21
C ASP A 76 -0.09 -7.66 11.90
N ILE A 77 -0.71 -8.83 11.71
CA ILE A 77 -0.63 -9.60 10.46
C ILE A 77 -1.21 -8.80 9.30
N ASN A 78 -2.36 -8.15 9.49
CA ASN A 78 -2.98 -7.31 8.48
C ASN A 78 -2.08 -6.11 8.13
N LEU A 79 -1.54 -5.44 9.14
CA LEU A 79 -0.67 -4.28 8.91
C LEU A 79 0.67 -4.69 8.28
N MET A 80 1.23 -5.83 8.67
CA MET A 80 2.41 -6.44 8.04
C MET A 80 2.20 -6.61 6.53
N SER A 81 1.06 -7.16 6.13
CA SER A 81 0.72 -7.35 4.72
C SER A 81 0.56 -6.01 3.98
N CYS A 82 -0.02 -5.00 4.63
CA CYS A 82 -0.14 -3.65 4.06
C CYS A 82 1.24 -2.99 3.88
N PHE A 83 2.11 -3.08 4.87
CA PHE A 83 3.45 -2.51 4.83
C PHE A 83 4.33 -3.19 3.79
N HIS A 84 4.27 -4.52 3.72
CA HIS A 84 4.94 -5.27 2.66
C HIS A 84 4.49 -4.81 1.28
N ARG A 85 3.18 -4.59 1.09
CA ARG A 85 2.65 -4.05 -0.17
C ARG A 85 3.19 -2.66 -0.51
N LEU A 86 3.50 -1.82 0.49
CA LEU A 86 4.17 -0.54 0.24
C LEU A 86 5.60 -0.73 -0.26
N GLU A 87 6.35 -1.70 0.28
CA GLU A 87 7.69 -2.03 -0.23
C GLU A 87 7.64 -2.50 -1.68
N GLU A 88 6.74 -3.43 -2.00
CA GLU A 88 6.51 -3.90 -3.37
C GLU A 88 6.18 -2.75 -4.33
N MET A 89 5.38 -1.78 -3.89
CA MET A 89 5.05 -0.58 -4.68
C MET A 89 6.16 0.47 -4.71
N LYS A 90 7.36 0.19 -4.17
CA LYS A 90 8.47 1.16 -4.05
C LYS A 90 8.09 2.40 -3.22
N LEU A 91 7.20 2.23 -2.26
CA LEU A 91 6.78 3.24 -1.28
C LEU A 91 7.32 2.94 0.13
N GLY A 92 8.10 1.89 0.31
CA GLY A 92 8.64 1.44 1.61
C GLY A 92 9.43 2.52 2.35
N GLN A 93 10.11 3.42 1.62
CA GLN A 93 10.81 4.56 2.22
C GLN A 93 9.92 5.47 3.09
N ILE A 94 8.60 5.40 2.94
CA ILE A 94 7.66 6.11 3.82
C ILE A 94 7.74 5.56 5.24
N LEU A 95 7.88 4.24 5.37
CA LEU A 95 7.98 3.56 6.68
C LEU A 95 9.31 3.78 7.38
N GLU A 96 10.31 4.32 6.67
CA GLU A 96 11.66 4.58 7.17
C GLU A 96 11.97 6.08 7.32
N MET A 97 10.93 6.91 7.26
CA MET A 97 11.09 8.36 7.43
C MET A 97 11.58 8.69 8.85
N PRO A 98 12.55 9.62 9.00
CA PRO A 98 13.03 10.05 10.32
C PRO A 98 11.92 10.62 11.22
N GLU A 99 10.89 11.15 10.60
CA GLU A 99 9.72 11.71 11.30
C GLU A 99 8.76 10.64 11.84
N LEU A 100 8.99 9.35 11.52
CA LEU A 100 8.14 8.22 11.89
C LEU A 100 8.93 7.11 12.63
N PRO A 101 9.67 7.43 13.71
CA PRO A 101 10.57 6.45 14.36
C PRO A 101 9.84 5.24 14.95
N LYS A 102 8.62 5.42 15.48
CA LYS A 102 7.87 4.30 16.05
C LYS A 102 7.34 3.37 14.94
N VAL A 103 6.83 3.93 13.84
CA VAL A 103 6.42 3.16 12.67
C VAL A 103 7.60 2.39 12.08
N SER A 104 8.76 3.03 11.96
CA SER A 104 9.98 2.38 11.47
C SER A 104 10.40 1.22 12.36
N ASN A 105 10.50 1.43 13.67
CA ASN A 105 10.86 0.36 14.62
C ASN A 105 9.84 -0.77 14.61
N TYR A 106 8.56 -0.45 14.56
CA TYR A 106 7.49 -1.43 14.48
C TYR A 106 7.58 -2.27 13.20
N TRP A 107 7.85 -1.64 12.06
CA TRP A 107 8.04 -2.34 10.79
C TRP A 107 9.25 -3.29 10.84
N GLN A 108 10.39 -2.84 11.36
CA GLN A 108 11.56 -3.71 11.55
C GLN A 108 11.24 -4.91 12.46
N LYS A 109 10.50 -4.67 13.55
CA LYS A 109 10.03 -5.73 14.45
C LYS A 109 9.14 -6.76 13.75
N LEU A 110 8.25 -6.31 12.86
CA LEU A 110 7.42 -7.21 12.06
C LEU A 110 8.26 -8.02 11.06
N LYS A 111 9.21 -7.39 10.37
CA LYS A 111 10.10 -8.05 9.41
C LYS A 111 11.02 -9.09 10.06
N SER A 112 11.40 -8.91 11.30
CA SER A 112 12.27 -9.85 12.03
C SER A 112 11.57 -11.17 12.42
N ARG A 113 10.26 -11.28 12.21
CA ARG A 113 9.52 -12.49 12.56
C ARG A 113 9.73 -13.59 11.52
N GLU A 114 9.93 -14.81 12.00
CA GLU A 114 10.04 -16.00 11.14
C GLU A 114 8.81 -16.18 10.24
N SER A 115 7.62 -15.83 10.76
CA SER A 115 6.37 -15.88 9.99
C SER A 115 6.33 -14.91 8.80
N TYR A 116 7.03 -13.78 8.87
CA TYR A 116 7.19 -12.86 7.74
C TYR A 116 8.03 -13.50 6.63
N GLN A 117 9.18 -14.07 6.99
CA GLN A 117 10.04 -14.78 6.05
C GLN A 117 9.27 -15.91 5.35
N LYS A 118 8.75 -16.86 6.13
CA LYS A 118 8.10 -18.06 5.61
C LYS A 118 6.77 -17.77 4.88
N GLY A 119 5.98 -16.83 5.38
CA GLY A 119 4.64 -16.57 4.85
C GLY A 119 4.59 -15.57 3.70
N ILE A 120 5.62 -14.75 3.53
CA ILE A 120 5.63 -13.68 2.53
C ILE A 120 6.84 -13.81 1.59
N LEU A 121 8.07 -13.81 2.12
CA LEU A 121 9.26 -13.75 1.27
C LEU A 121 9.56 -15.08 0.57
N ASP A 122 9.38 -16.20 1.25
CA ASP A 122 9.63 -17.54 0.69
C ASP A 122 8.48 -18.03 -0.23
N TYR A 123 7.47 -17.17 -0.51
CA TYR A 123 6.37 -17.55 -1.40
C TYR A 123 6.90 -17.78 -2.83
N PRO A 124 6.62 -18.95 -3.45
CA PRO A 124 7.09 -19.27 -4.79
C PRO A 124 6.72 -18.20 -5.81
N ASP A 125 7.65 -17.88 -6.70
CA ASP A 125 7.47 -16.94 -7.83
C ASP A 125 7.16 -15.48 -7.42
N HIS A 126 7.31 -15.13 -6.12
CA HIS A 126 7.03 -13.79 -5.61
C HIS A 126 7.83 -12.72 -6.36
N GLU A 127 9.16 -12.86 -6.46
CA GLU A 127 10.03 -11.91 -7.15
C GLU A 127 9.71 -11.82 -8.66
N GLU A 128 9.45 -12.96 -9.31
CA GLU A 128 9.13 -12.98 -10.74
C GLU A 128 7.81 -12.24 -11.01
N MET A 129 6.82 -12.44 -10.15
CA MET A 129 5.54 -11.73 -10.22
C MET A 129 5.73 -10.22 -10.04
N LEU A 130 6.52 -9.80 -9.05
CA LEU A 130 6.81 -8.39 -8.80
C LEU A 130 7.51 -7.73 -9.97
N ASN A 131 8.53 -8.38 -10.54
CA ASN A 131 9.25 -7.87 -11.69
C ASN A 131 8.38 -7.70 -12.93
N LYS A 132 7.36 -8.55 -13.11
CA LYS A 132 6.37 -8.43 -14.19
C LYS A 132 5.40 -7.27 -13.97
N ILE A 133 5.05 -6.98 -12.71
CA ILE A 133 4.04 -5.97 -12.36
C ILE A 133 4.67 -4.59 -12.20
N PHE A 134 5.84 -4.51 -11.56
CA PHE A 134 6.50 -3.26 -11.21
C PHE A 134 7.65 -2.97 -12.17
N GLN A 135 7.33 -2.43 -13.32
CA GLN A 135 8.34 -1.96 -14.27
C GLN A 135 9.20 -0.84 -13.68
N ASN A 136 10.43 -0.73 -14.17
CA ASN A 136 11.55 0.06 -13.70
C ASN A 136 11.24 1.54 -13.47
N GLY A 137 11.54 2.03 -12.28
CA GLY A 137 11.56 3.44 -11.93
C GLY A 137 11.07 3.71 -10.49
N PRO A 138 11.33 4.90 -9.94
CA PRO A 138 10.79 5.33 -8.65
C PRO A 138 9.27 5.51 -8.75
N ASN A 139 8.57 5.21 -7.66
CA ASN A 139 7.12 5.45 -7.62
C ASN A 139 6.84 6.97 -7.58
N PRO A 140 6.10 7.54 -8.56
CA PRO A 140 5.85 8.99 -8.64
C PRO A 140 5.01 9.53 -7.47
N HIS A 141 4.44 8.65 -6.63
CA HIS A 141 3.65 9.03 -5.48
C HIS A 141 4.48 9.13 -4.19
N LEU A 142 5.76 8.74 -4.22
CA LEU A 142 6.62 8.70 -3.03
C LEU A 142 6.81 10.09 -2.41
N ASP A 143 7.31 11.04 -3.20
CA ASP A 143 7.62 12.38 -2.70
C ASP A 143 6.37 13.16 -2.28
N PRO A 144 5.27 13.17 -3.06
CA PRO A 144 4.02 13.79 -2.61
C PRO A 144 3.47 13.21 -1.31
N LEU A 145 3.62 11.91 -1.06
CA LEU A 145 3.20 11.28 0.18
C LEU A 145 4.10 11.69 1.36
N LYS A 146 5.42 11.70 1.18
CA LYS A 146 6.38 12.17 2.19
C LYS A 146 6.09 13.63 2.61
N GLU A 147 5.91 14.51 1.64
CA GLU A 147 5.56 15.91 1.90
C GLU A 147 4.25 16.04 2.68
N LYS A 148 3.24 15.25 2.29
CA LYS A 148 1.95 15.27 2.98
C LYS A 148 2.06 14.78 4.41
N ILE A 149 2.84 13.73 4.69
CA ILE A 149 3.10 13.23 6.03
C ILE A 149 3.80 14.31 6.88
N ARG A 150 4.87 14.92 6.38
CA ARG A 150 5.56 16.01 7.06
C ARG A 150 4.63 17.16 7.41
N SER A 151 3.76 17.55 6.47
CA SER A 151 2.78 18.62 6.72
C SER A 151 1.78 18.30 7.83
N LEU A 152 1.52 17.03 8.12
CA LEU A 152 0.59 16.59 9.17
C LEU A 152 1.27 16.37 10.53
N ILE A 153 2.56 16.11 10.53
CA ILE A 153 3.35 15.99 11.78
C ILE A 153 3.64 17.37 12.37
N ASN A 154 3.88 18.36 11.53
CA ASN A 154 4.22 19.72 11.93
C ASN A 154 3.00 20.59 12.28
N LEU A 155 1.80 20.03 12.26
CA LEU A 155 0.56 20.63 12.72
C LEU A 155 0.20 20.18 14.14
#